data_f73e0c7d40f3aca9aa92c88ec5598879
#
_entry.id   f73e0c7d40f3aca9aa92c88ec5598879
#
_cell.length_a   1.000
_cell.length_b   1.000
_cell.length_c   1.000
_cell.angle_alpha   90.00
_cell.angle_beta   90.00
_cell.angle_gamma   90.00
#
_symmetry.space_group_name_H-M   'P 1'
#
loop_
_entity.id
_entity.type
_entity.pdbx_description
1 polymer ?
#
loop_
_entity_poly.entity_id
_entity_poly.type
_entity_poly.pdbx_seq_one_letter_code
_entity_poly.pdbx_strand_id
1 'polypeptide(L)'
;GAEDRSHSMPITPTLAITPVGNVDSSNAATLQITGTSSRFDGQAVSVEIKAQGSETVIASGSATVQSGGAWTSNAMDISGEANGTYTVVVTGTNASNVEATESTNFTLAQALPTLTNATFNPTHQAEGQNVTVRLEFDKALQAASAELGGSAVTLTKTADAKVWTGDVVVPVSSDLTVGLVVKDYQDLSGNTGAEDRSHSMPITPTLAITPVGNVDSSNAATLQITGTSSRFDGQTVSVEIKAQGSETVIASGSATVQSGGAWTSNAMDISGEPNGTYTVVVTGTNASNVEATESTNFTLAQALPTLSNATFNPTHQAEGQSVAVRLEFDKALQAASAELGGSAITLTKTADAKVWTGDVVVPVSSELTVGLVVKDYQDLSGNTGAEDSTYSMPIIPTITIGTISDVSGNTTVTINGTTTRFEAGETIALKAVDTDSLVVLGSATVLVDGTWTVDLDLSTLKDGVITVYANGANSLFATADEVNTTFNYSSTTALVVPSYWERYSAELPSQKAA
;
A
#
# COMPACT_ATOMS: atom_id res chain seq x y z
N GLY A 1 -125.40 -0.12 -43.23
CA GLY A 1 -124.39 -0.21 -42.21
C GLY A 1 -123.18 -0.98 -42.79
N ALA A 2 -122.18 -0.26 -43.19
CA ALA A 2 -120.87 -0.88 -43.42
C ALA A 2 -120.10 -0.93 -42.13
N GLU A 3 -119.86 -2.12 -41.62
CA GLU A 3 -118.92 -2.33 -40.49
C GLU A 3 -117.52 -2.02 -40.97
N ASP A 4 -116.95 -1.00 -40.38
CA ASP A 4 -115.54 -0.75 -40.59
C ASP A 4 -114.73 -1.81 -39.73
N ARG A 5 -114.15 -2.73 -40.45
CA ARG A 5 -113.31 -3.79 -39.80
C ARG A 5 -111.80 -3.59 -40.10
N SER A 6 -111.32 -2.36 -39.96
CA SER A 6 -109.91 -2.03 -40.05
C SER A 6 -109.17 -2.14 -38.68
N HIS A 7 -109.32 -3.26 -38.01
CA HIS A 7 -108.46 -3.59 -36.85
C HIS A 7 -107.29 -4.43 -37.33
N SER A 8 -106.16 -3.80 -37.58
CA SER A 8 -104.91 -4.50 -37.85
C SER A 8 -104.15 -4.77 -36.53
N MET A 9 -103.84 -6.01 -36.31
CA MET A 9 -103.02 -6.37 -35.15
C MET A 9 -101.54 -6.09 -35.52
N PRO A 10 -100.79 -5.32 -34.70
CA PRO A 10 -99.41 -5.10 -34.96
C PRO A 10 -98.61 -6.44 -34.98
N ILE A 11 -97.84 -6.63 -35.99
CA ILE A 11 -96.93 -7.83 -36.05
C ILE A 11 -95.66 -7.48 -35.30
N THR A 12 -95.20 -8.39 -34.39
CA THR A 12 -93.97 -8.21 -33.61
C THR A 12 -92.77 -8.05 -34.53
N PRO A 13 -92.07 -6.94 -34.41
CA PRO A 13 -90.77 -6.76 -35.14
C PRO A 13 -89.66 -7.60 -34.48
N THR A 14 -88.61 -7.91 -35.22
CA THR A 14 -87.45 -8.66 -34.71
C THR A 14 -86.15 -7.86 -34.95
N LEU A 15 -85.25 -7.93 -33.99
CA LEU A 15 -83.86 -7.52 -34.08
C LEU A 15 -82.97 -8.74 -33.98
N ALA A 16 -81.88 -8.79 -34.69
CA ALA A 16 -80.82 -9.76 -34.56
C ALA A 16 -79.46 -9.04 -34.64
N ILE A 17 -78.56 -9.40 -33.74
CA ILE A 17 -77.20 -8.90 -33.71
C ILE A 17 -76.27 -9.92 -34.39
N THR A 18 -75.50 -9.48 -35.36
CA THR A 18 -74.42 -10.32 -35.92
C THR A 18 -73.41 -10.58 -34.81
N PRO A 19 -72.95 -11.86 -34.61
CA PRO A 19 -71.96 -12.13 -33.58
C PRO A 19 -70.78 -11.18 -33.68
N VAL A 20 -70.51 -10.46 -32.55
CA VAL A 20 -69.36 -9.55 -32.46
C VAL A 20 -68.07 -10.36 -32.47
N GLY A 21 -67.20 -10.11 -33.42
CA GLY A 21 -65.91 -10.76 -33.54
C GLY A 21 -64.95 -10.43 -32.37
N ASN A 22 -63.68 -10.83 -32.49
CA ASN A 22 -62.67 -10.42 -31.50
C ASN A 22 -62.52 -8.91 -31.43
N VAL A 23 -62.63 -8.38 -30.25
CA VAL A 23 -62.38 -6.95 -29.96
C VAL A 23 -61.09 -6.85 -29.19
N ASP A 24 -60.12 -6.15 -29.75
CA ASP A 24 -58.78 -5.94 -29.19
C ASP A 24 -58.32 -4.48 -29.39
N SER A 25 -57.05 -4.19 -29.08
CA SER A 25 -56.47 -2.86 -29.21
C SER A 25 -56.55 -2.27 -30.61
N SER A 26 -56.75 -3.10 -31.68
CA SER A 26 -56.80 -2.63 -33.04
C SER A 26 -58.17 -2.08 -33.47
N ASN A 27 -59.26 -2.50 -32.81
CA ASN A 27 -60.62 -2.15 -33.19
C ASN A 27 -61.51 -1.59 -32.06
N ALA A 28 -61.06 -1.64 -30.78
CA ALA A 28 -61.82 -1.17 -29.64
C ALA A 28 -62.19 0.32 -29.69
N ALA A 29 -61.35 1.17 -30.29
CA ALA A 29 -61.60 2.61 -30.43
C ALA A 29 -62.67 2.95 -31.51
N THR A 30 -62.99 2.01 -32.40
CA THR A 30 -63.90 2.21 -33.54
C THR A 30 -64.88 1.05 -33.68
N LEU A 31 -65.30 0.46 -32.56
CA LEU A 31 -66.18 -0.71 -32.60
C LEU A 31 -67.54 -0.35 -33.21
N GLN A 32 -67.95 -1.11 -34.19
CA GLN A 32 -69.25 -1.05 -34.82
C GLN A 32 -69.99 -2.36 -34.62
N ILE A 33 -71.26 -2.27 -34.25
CA ILE A 33 -72.15 -3.42 -34.12
C ILE A 33 -73.02 -3.48 -35.35
N THR A 34 -73.18 -4.65 -35.90
CA THR A 34 -74.00 -4.90 -37.09
C THR A 34 -75.11 -5.88 -36.78
N GLY A 35 -76.15 -5.85 -37.58
CA GLY A 35 -77.22 -6.84 -37.45
C GLY A 35 -78.27 -6.73 -38.55
N THR A 36 -79.33 -7.46 -38.34
CA THR A 36 -80.46 -7.47 -39.21
C THR A 36 -81.77 -7.27 -38.41
N SER A 37 -82.79 -6.88 -39.05
CA SER A 37 -84.09 -6.66 -38.43
C SER A 37 -85.22 -6.93 -39.39
N SER A 38 -86.45 -7.11 -38.89
CA SER A 38 -87.65 -7.13 -39.69
C SER A 38 -88.61 -6.06 -39.21
N ARG A 39 -89.23 -5.31 -40.16
CA ARG A 39 -90.20 -4.25 -39.89
C ARG A 39 -89.69 -3.01 -39.19
N PHE A 40 -88.40 -2.72 -39.43
CA PHE A 40 -87.72 -1.52 -38.92
C PHE A 40 -87.18 -0.61 -40.03
N ASP A 41 -87.48 -0.92 -41.32
CA ASP A 41 -86.90 -0.16 -42.46
C ASP A 41 -87.11 1.36 -42.26
N GLY A 42 -85.98 2.13 -42.32
CA GLY A 42 -85.92 3.54 -42.12
C GLY A 42 -86.06 4.02 -40.66
N GLN A 43 -86.25 3.10 -39.71
CA GLN A 43 -86.26 3.44 -38.27
C GLN A 43 -84.90 3.41 -37.66
N ALA A 44 -84.76 4.14 -36.57
CA ALA A 44 -83.50 4.12 -35.77
C ALA A 44 -83.52 2.98 -34.74
N VAL A 45 -82.41 2.30 -34.55
CA VAL A 45 -82.15 1.44 -33.41
C VAL A 45 -81.06 2.06 -32.56
N SER A 46 -81.19 1.95 -31.21
CA SER A 46 -80.14 2.31 -30.26
C SER A 46 -79.29 1.07 -29.95
N VAL A 47 -77.99 1.29 -29.78
CA VAL A 47 -77.04 0.26 -29.42
C VAL A 47 -76.33 0.69 -28.12
N GLU A 48 -76.38 -0.08 -27.08
CA GLU A 48 -75.71 0.17 -25.83
C GLU A 48 -74.73 -0.97 -25.53
N ILE A 49 -73.54 -0.59 -25.01
CA ILE A 49 -72.55 -1.56 -24.54
C ILE A 49 -72.43 -1.37 -23.02
N LYS A 50 -72.49 -2.49 -22.32
CA LYS A 50 -72.41 -2.56 -20.83
C LYS A 50 -71.43 -3.63 -20.44
N ALA A 51 -70.74 -3.49 -19.27
CA ALA A 51 -70.03 -4.64 -18.68
C ALA A 51 -71.01 -5.74 -18.33
N GLN A 52 -70.63 -6.98 -18.51
CA GLN A 52 -71.52 -8.13 -18.25
C GLN A 52 -72.04 -8.10 -16.81
N GLY A 53 -73.38 -8.14 -16.64
CA GLY A 53 -74.01 -8.07 -15.33
C GLY A 53 -74.15 -6.67 -14.75
N SER A 54 -73.78 -5.61 -15.48
CA SER A 54 -73.97 -4.22 -15.10
C SER A 54 -75.09 -3.54 -15.91
N GLU A 55 -75.83 -2.63 -15.27
CA GLU A 55 -76.80 -1.79 -15.97
C GLU A 55 -76.19 -0.44 -16.46
N THR A 56 -74.91 -0.18 -16.13
CA THR A 56 -74.22 1.06 -16.53
C THR A 56 -73.83 0.96 -17.99
N VAL A 57 -74.26 1.92 -18.81
CA VAL A 57 -73.88 2.03 -20.22
C VAL A 57 -72.48 2.69 -20.28
N ILE A 58 -71.55 1.99 -20.90
CA ILE A 58 -70.14 2.44 -21.10
C ILE A 58 -69.94 3.07 -22.44
N ALA A 59 -70.67 2.63 -23.47
CA ALA A 59 -70.68 3.23 -24.79
C ALA A 59 -72.09 3.09 -25.41
N SER A 60 -72.47 4.07 -26.18
CA SER A 60 -73.74 4.04 -26.90
C SER A 60 -73.59 4.51 -28.32
N GLY A 61 -74.40 3.92 -29.19
CA GLY A 61 -74.46 4.27 -30.60
C GLY A 61 -75.88 4.11 -31.15
N SER A 62 -76.06 4.46 -32.40
CA SER A 62 -77.32 4.29 -33.08
C SER A 62 -77.08 3.82 -34.53
N ALA A 63 -78.08 3.21 -35.10
CA ALA A 63 -78.09 2.85 -36.53
C ALA A 63 -79.45 3.15 -37.14
N THR A 64 -79.48 3.55 -38.40
CA THR A 64 -80.67 3.60 -39.22
C THR A 64 -80.77 2.31 -40.01
N VAL A 65 -81.90 1.61 -39.86
CA VAL A 65 -82.13 0.32 -40.56
C VAL A 65 -82.33 0.61 -42.06
N GLN A 66 -81.55 -0.08 -42.88
CA GLN A 66 -81.61 0.06 -44.32
C GLN A 66 -82.82 -0.72 -44.88
N SER A 67 -83.20 -0.37 -46.12
CA SER A 67 -84.18 -1.16 -46.88
C SER A 67 -83.67 -2.61 -47.00
N GLY A 68 -84.46 -3.59 -46.51
CA GLY A 68 -84.04 -5.00 -46.41
C GLY A 68 -83.56 -5.41 -45.07
N GLY A 69 -83.63 -4.51 -44.04
CA GLY A 69 -83.46 -4.81 -42.62
C GLY A 69 -82.04 -4.82 -42.06
N ALA A 70 -81.01 -4.59 -42.88
CA ALA A 70 -79.63 -4.51 -42.42
C ALA A 70 -79.37 -3.20 -41.68
N TRP A 71 -78.54 -3.22 -40.60
CA TRP A 71 -78.15 -2.04 -39.88
C TRP A 71 -76.69 -2.17 -39.39
N THR A 72 -76.02 -1.00 -39.26
CA THR A 72 -74.68 -0.87 -38.72
C THR A 72 -74.64 0.36 -37.84
N SER A 73 -74.14 0.22 -36.60
CA SER A 73 -74.03 1.35 -35.67
C SER A 73 -72.94 2.34 -36.13
N ASN A 74 -73.07 3.59 -35.69
CA ASN A 74 -71.91 4.44 -35.68
C ASN A 74 -70.79 3.80 -34.81
N ALA A 75 -69.53 4.23 -35.03
CA ALA A 75 -68.39 3.80 -34.23
C ALA A 75 -68.53 4.17 -32.76
N MET A 76 -68.20 3.26 -31.89
CA MET A 76 -68.22 3.44 -30.43
C MET A 76 -66.80 3.14 -29.91
N ASP A 77 -66.31 3.97 -28.98
CA ASP A 77 -64.97 3.80 -28.39
C ASP A 77 -65.08 3.12 -27.00
N ILE A 78 -64.47 1.94 -26.88
CA ILE A 78 -64.33 1.18 -25.64
C ILE A 78 -62.86 0.85 -25.36
N SER A 79 -61.91 1.54 -26.01
CA SER A 79 -60.47 1.31 -25.83
C SER A 79 -59.98 1.65 -24.43
N GLY A 80 -60.74 2.49 -23.69
CA GLY A 80 -60.45 2.83 -22.30
C GLY A 80 -60.98 1.81 -21.28
N GLU A 81 -61.64 0.76 -21.72
CA GLU A 81 -62.25 -0.23 -20.83
C GLU A 81 -61.31 -1.38 -20.52
N ALA A 82 -61.47 -2.01 -19.38
CA ALA A 82 -60.70 -3.20 -18.98
C ALA A 82 -61.07 -4.41 -19.84
N ASN A 83 -60.10 -5.35 -19.98
CA ASN A 83 -60.40 -6.65 -20.58
C ASN A 83 -61.49 -7.35 -19.79
N GLY A 84 -62.42 -7.93 -20.52
CA GLY A 84 -63.55 -8.61 -19.92
C GLY A 84 -64.66 -8.94 -20.88
N THR A 85 -65.78 -9.46 -20.37
CA THR A 85 -66.99 -9.71 -21.15
C THR A 85 -67.95 -8.52 -21.07
N TYR A 86 -68.44 -8.14 -22.18
CA TYR A 86 -69.37 -7.01 -22.36
C TYR A 86 -70.67 -7.52 -23.03
N THR A 87 -71.77 -6.85 -22.73
CA THR A 87 -73.06 -7.15 -23.33
C THR A 87 -73.44 -5.98 -24.25
N VAL A 88 -73.75 -6.28 -25.51
CA VAL A 88 -74.39 -5.36 -26.42
C VAL A 88 -75.90 -5.52 -26.27
N VAL A 89 -76.62 -4.42 -26.07
CA VAL A 89 -78.09 -4.38 -26.07
C VAL A 89 -78.52 -3.47 -27.21
N VAL A 90 -79.39 -3.98 -28.10
CA VAL A 90 -79.95 -3.22 -29.22
C VAL A 90 -81.44 -3.10 -28.99
N THR A 91 -81.98 -1.86 -29.00
CA THR A 91 -83.38 -1.57 -28.81
C THR A 91 -83.89 -0.69 -29.92
N GLY A 92 -85.06 -1.01 -30.46
CA GLY A 92 -85.72 -0.18 -31.46
C GLY A 92 -87.21 -0.21 -31.35
N THR A 93 -87.90 0.89 -31.79
CA THR A 93 -89.35 0.99 -31.89
C THR A 93 -89.72 1.19 -33.34
N ASN A 94 -90.57 0.30 -33.86
CA ASN A 94 -90.97 0.34 -35.26
C ASN A 94 -92.04 1.43 -35.52
N ALA A 95 -92.41 1.68 -36.78
CA ALA A 95 -93.43 2.65 -37.19
C ALA A 95 -94.83 2.43 -36.59
N SER A 96 -95.11 1.26 -36.04
CA SER A 96 -96.35 0.91 -35.34
C SER A 96 -96.22 0.98 -33.82
N ASN A 97 -95.19 1.68 -33.26
CA ASN A 97 -94.89 1.81 -31.83
C ASN A 97 -94.70 0.48 -31.06
N VAL A 98 -94.21 -0.56 -31.78
CA VAL A 98 -93.85 -1.84 -31.14
C VAL A 98 -92.34 -1.89 -30.95
N GLU A 99 -91.95 -2.12 -29.70
CA GLU A 99 -90.53 -2.22 -29.33
C GLU A 99 -90.03 -3.63 -29.53
N ALA A 100 -88.73 -3.78 -29.90
CA ALA A 100 -87.98 -5.02 -29.82
C ALA A 100 -86.59 -4.71 -29.22
N THR A 101 -86.13 -5.67 -28.44
CA THR A 101 -84.79 -5.63 -27.80
C THR A 101 -84.10 -6.96 -28.06
N GLU A 102 -82.78 -6.92 -28.38
CA GLU A 102 -81.90 -8.07 -28.55
C GLU A 102 -80.59 -7.83 -27.81
N SER A 103 -79.96 -8.84 -27.34
CA SER A 103 -78.64 -8.70 -26.67
C SER A 103 -77.69 -9.88 -27.01
N THR A 104 -76.41 -9.59 -26.99
CA THR A 104 -75.35 -10.56 -27.15
C THR A 104 -74.13 -10.18 -26.39
N ASN A 105 -73.27 -11.14 -26.04
CA ASN A 105 -72.00 -10.89 -25.37
C ASN A 105 -70.82 -10.92 -26.33
N PHE A 106 -69.79 -10.14 -26.04
CA PHE A 106 -68.48 -10.22 -26.68
C PHE A 106 -67.37 -10.07 -25.64
N THR A 107 -66.11 -10.41 -25.98
CA THR A 107 -64.93 -10.24 -25.11
C THR A 107 -64.03 -9.14 -25.66
N LEU A 108 -63.66 -8.19 -24.81
CA LEU A 108 -62.57 -7.25 -25.04
C LEU A 108 -61.28 -7.83 -24.48
N ALA A 109 -60.26 -7.99 -25.33
CA ALA A 109 -58.95 -8.60 -25.01
C ALA A 109 -57.80 -7.77 -25.54
N GLN A 110 -57.53 -6.60 -24.95
CA GLN A 110 -56.42 -5.73 -25.26
C GLN A 110 -55.11 -6.33 -24.75
N ALA A 111 -53.92 -5.96 -25.37
CA ALA A 111 -52.62 -6.35 -24.87
C ALA A 111 -52.42 -5.89 -23.44
N LEU A 112 -51.88 -6.76 -22.60
CA LEU A 112 -51.58 -6.42 -21.18
C LEU A 112 -50.32 -5.55 -21.09
N PRO A 113 -50.17 -4.74 -20.03
CA PRO A 113 -48.95 -4.02 -19.79
C PRO A 113 -47.79 -4.98 -19.47
N THR A 114 -46.58 -4.62 -19.89
CA THR A 114 -45.36 -5.40 -19.66
C THR A 114 -44.25 -4.54 -19.06
N LEU A 115 -43.47 -5.11 -18.15
CA LEU A 115 -42.22 -4.51 -17.68
C LEU A 115 -41.19 -4.61 -18.81
N THR A 116 -40.59 -3.50 -19.20
CA THR A 116 -39.60 -3.44 -20.28
C THR A 116 -38.17 -3.32 -19.75
N ASN A 117 -38.03 -2.71 -18.55
CA ASN A 117 -36.70 -2.55 -17.93
C ASN A 117 -36.85 -2.34 -16.42
N ALA A 118 -35.84 -2.84 -15.67
CA ALA A 118 -35.69 -2.55 -14.26
C ALA A 118 -34.19 -2.26 -13.96
N THR A 119 -33.95 -1.15 -13.29
CA THR A 119 -32.59 -0.72 -12.94
C THR A 119 -32.51 -0.34 -11.47
N PHE A 120 -31.27 -0.43 -10.91
CA PHE A 120 -30.97 -0.13 -9.53
C PHE A 120 -29.93 1.00 -9.45
N ASN A 121 -30.08 1.90 -8.49
CA ASN A 121 -29.10 2.95 -8.23
C ASN A 121 -28.81 3.04 -6.72
N PRO A 122 -27.57 2.67 -6.29
CA PRO A 122 -26.46 2.16 -7.08
C PRO A 122 -26.77 0.78 -7.70
N THR A 123 -25.98 0.34 -8.68
CA THR A 123 -26.19 -0.92 -9.41
C THR A 123 -26.00 -2.17 -8.53
N HIS A 124 -25.33 -2.03 -7.40
CA HIS A 124 -25.18 -3.01 -6.31
C HIS A 124 -25.16 -2.26 -4.98
N GLN A 125 -25.57 -2.90 -3.90
CA GLN A 125 -25.60 -2.25 -2.60
C GLN A 125 -25.45 -3.26 -1.46
N ALA A 126 -24.88 -2.80 -0.34
CA ALA A 126 -24.74 -3.62 0.86
C ALA A 126 -26.10 -3.83 1.56
N GLU A 127 -26.24 -4.94 2.26
CA GLU A 127 -27.39 -5.20 3.12
C GLU A 127 -27.61 -4.08 4.15
N GLY A 128 -28.87 -3.77 4.43
CA GLY A 128 -29.24 -2.72 5.35
C GLY A 128 -29.09 -1.29 4.79
N GLN A 129 -28.59 -1.13 3.56
CA GLN A 129 -28.48 0.17 2.89
C GLN A 129 -29.64 0.39 1.91
N ASN A 130 -29.92 1.65 1.61
CA ASN A 130 -30.97 2.03 0.66
C ASN A 130 -30.48 1.86 -0.78
N VAL A 131 -31.39 1.41 -1.65
CA VAL A 131 -31.25 1.38 -3.10
C VAL A 131 -32.52 1.94 -3.74
N THR A 132 -32.37 2.71 -4.81
CA THR A 132 -33.49 3.18 -5.62
C THR A 132 -33.72 2.18 -6.75
N VAL A 133 -34.96 1.67 -6.83
CA VAL A 133 -35.45 0.83 -7.93
C VAL A 133 -36.14 1.74 -8.96
N ARG A 134 -35.83 1.57 -10.24
CA ARG A 134 -36.50 2.27 -11.34
C ARG A 134 -37.05 1.23 -12.32
N LEU A 135 -38.37 1.30 -12.57
CA LEU A 135 -39.12 0.40 -13.45
C LEU A 135 -39.62 1.17 -14.66
N GLU A 136 -39.54 0.56 -15.84
CA GLU A 136 -40.07 1.09 -17.10
C GLU A 136 -41.03 0.09 -17.69
N PHE A 137 -42.18 0.57 -18.15
CA PHE A 137 -43.25 -0.23 -18.71
C PHE A 137 -43.53 0.20 -20.17
N ASP A 138 -44.06 -0.71 -20.99
CA ASP A 138 -44.51 -0.41 -22.36
C ASP A 138 -45.72 0.53 -22.42
N LYS A 139 -46.51 0.56 -21.36
CA LYS A 139 -47.72 1.38 -21.21
C LYS A 139 -47.68 2.27 -19.98
N ALA A 140 -48.47 3.35 -20.03
CA ALA A 140 -48.76 4.17 -18.83
C ALA A 140 -49.59 3.37 -17.83
N LEU A 141 -49.18 3.41 -16.55
CA LEU A 141 -49.84 2.68 -15.49
C LEU A 141 -50.57 3.60 -14.51
N GLN A 142 -51.66 3.06 -13.94
CA GLN A 142 -52.36 3.66 -12.78
C GLN A 142 -51.84 3.10 -11.45
N ALA A 143 -51.31 1.89 -11.41
CA ALA A 143 -50.79 1.22 -10.24
C ALA A 143 -49.60 0.32 -10.58
N ALA A 144 -48.67 0.15 -9.66
CA ALA A 144 -47.59 -0.83 -9.69
C ALA A 144 -47.14 -1.18 -8.27
N SER A 145 -46.79 -2.42 -8.02
CA SER A 145 -46.16 -2.90 -6.80
C SER A 145 -44.87 -3.63 -7.12
N ALA A 146 -43.86 -3.52 -6.23
CA ALA A 146 -42.64 -4.29 -6.32
C ALA A 146 -42.11 -4.69 -4.94
N GLU A 147 -41.35 -5.78 -4.92
CA GLU A 147 -40.63 -6.27 -3.74
C GLU A 147 -39.20 -6.61 -4.13
N LEU A 148 -38.24 -6.20 -3.32
CA LEU A 148 -36.85 -6.61 -3.44
C LEU A 148 -36.52 -7.59 -2.30
N GLY A 149 -36.30 -8.87 -2.64
CA GLY A 149 -36.06 -9.93 -1.64
C GLY A 149 -37.17 -10.03 -0.59
N GLY A 150 -38.43 -9.76 -0.98
CA GLY A 150 -39.59 -9.75 -0.08
C GLY A 150 -39.83 -8.45 0.68
N SER A 151 -38.91 -7.47 0.59
CA SER A 151 -39.12 -6.12 1.15
C SER A 151 -39.87 -5.25 0.16
N ALA A 152 -41.00 -4.66 0.57
CA ALA A 152 -41.82 -3.80 -0.30
C ALA A 152 -41.05 -2.55 -0.75
N VAL A 153 -41.09 -2.26 -2.04
CA VAL A 153 -40.57 -1.03 -2.64
C VAL A 153 -41.66 0.04 -2.62
N THR A 154 -41.41 1.15 -1.99
CA THR A 154 -42.39 2.28 -1.99
C THR A 154 -42.32 3.00 -3.34
N LEU A 155 -43.05 2.49 -4.33
CA LEU A 155 -43.08 3.04 -5.68
C LEU A 155 -43.87 4.32 -5.80
N THR A 156 -43.35 5.27 -6.55
CA THR A 156 -44.01 6.50 -6.95
C THR A 156 -43.90 6.68 -8.47
N LYS A 157 -45.01 7.10 -9.08
CA LYS A 157 -45.08 7.40 -10.51
C LYS A 157 -44.32 8.70 -10.81
N THR A 158 -43.47 8.69 -11.82
CA THR A 158 -42.77 9.90 -12.29
C THR A 158 -43.69 10.76 -13.18
N ALA A 159 -43.18 11.85 -13.75
CA ALA A 159 -43.92 12.66 -14.73
C ALA A 159 -44.28 11.83 -15.99
N ASP A 160 -43.48 10.83 -16.35
CA ASP A 160 -43.84 9.81 -17.34
C ASP A 160 -44.57 8.66 -16.62
N ALA A 161 -45.85 8.48 -16.89
CA ALA A 161 -46.64 7.43 -16.28
C ALA A 161 -46.21 5.99 -16.63
N LYS A 162 -45.26 5.83 -17.57
CA LYS A 162 -44.59 4.58 -17.89
C LYS A 162 -43.41 4.27 -16.97
N VAL A 163 -42.96 5.25 -16.18
CA VAL A 163 -41.76 5.15 -15.34
C VAL A 163 -42.14 5.30 -13.86
N TRP A 164 -41.72 4.32 -13.06
CA TRP A 164 -41.96 4.31 -11.63
C TRP A 164 -40.61 4.17 -10.89
N THR A 165 -40.46 4.87 -9.78
CA THR A 165 -39.28 4.81 -8.94
C THR A 165 -39.63 4.62 -7.47
N GLY A 166 -38.79 3.97 -6.71
CA GLY A 166 -39.00 3.83 -5.28
C GLY A 166 -37.74 3.36 -4.57
N ASP A 167 -37.63 3.71 -3.29
CA ASP A 167 -36.53 3.32 -2.45
C ASP A 167 -36.88 2.11 -1.60
N VAL A 168 -35.90 1.28 -1.34
CA VAL A 168 -36.03 0.10 -0.48
C VAL A 168 -34.71 -0.20 0.22
N VAL A 169 -34.77 -0.68 1.45
CA VAL A 169 -33.59 -1.19 2.16
C VAL A 169 -33.29 -2.61 1.65
N VAL A 170 -32.02 -2.85 1.24
CA VAL A 170 -31.59 -4.18 0.80
C VAL A 170 -31.72 -5.17 1.96
N PRO A 171 -32.51 -6.24 1.80
CA PRO A 171 -32.72 -7.21 2.87
C PRO A 171 -31.49 -8.09 3.09
N VAL A 172 -31.39 -8.69 4.26
CA VAL A 172 -30.38 -9.72 4.58
C VAL A 172 -30.62 -10.94 3.70
N SER A 173 -29.56 -11.44 3.05
CA SER A 173 -29.60 -12.61 2.18
C SER A 173 -28.26 -13.35 2.23
N SER A 174 -28.27 -14.68 2.15
CA SER A 174 -27.06 -15.49 1.94
C SER A 174 -26.61 -15.52 0.48
N ASP A 175 -27.42 -15.04 -0.46
CA ASP A 175 -27.17 -15.15 -1.89
C ASP A 175 -26.30 -14.01 -2.41
N LEU A 176 -25.75 -14.20 -3.62
CA LEU A 176 -24.95 -13.18 -4.33
C LEU A 176 -25.81 -12.00 -4.80
N THR A 177 -27.10 -12.24 -5.03
CA THR A 177 -28.07 -11.27 -5.55
C THR A 177 -29.35 -11.34 -4.77
N VAL A 178 -30.10 -10.26 -4.79
CA VAL A 178 -31.46 -10.21 -4.27
C VAL A 178 -32.43 -10.02 -5.43
N GLY A 179 -33.45 -10.90 -5.53
CA GLY A 179 -34.43 -10.89 -6.61
C GLY A 179 -35.43 -9.75 -6.49
N LEU A 180 -35.78 -9.13 -7.61
CA LEU A 180 -36.87 -8.17 -7.73
C LEU A 180 -38.12 -8.90 -8.22
N VAL A 181 -39.24 -8.67 -7.56
CA VAL A 181 -40.57 -9.11 -7.99
C VAL A 181 -41.38 -7.88 -8.32
N VAL A 182 -41.89 -7.77 -9.53
CA VAL A 182 -42.80 -6.68 -9.96
C VAL A 182 -44.17 -7.30 -10.23
N LYS A 183 -45.21 -6.81 -9.55
CA LYS A 183 -46.56 -7.39 -9.57
C LYS A 183 -47.64 -6.34 -9.46
N ASP A 184 -48.86 -6.77 -9.67
CA ASP A 184 -50.07 -5.93 -9.50
C ASP A 184 -50.01 -4.59 -10.28
N TYR A 185 -49.30 -4.55 -11.40
CA TYR A 185 -49.20 -3.35 -12.21
C TYR A 185 -50.33 -3.32 -13.25
N GLN A 186 -51.04 -2.21 -13.27
CA GLN A 186 -52.22 -2.04 -14.09
C GLN A 186 -52.07 -0.85 -15.03
N ASP A 187 -52.49 -1.02 -16.31
CA ASP A 187 -52.61 0.08 -17.24
C ASP A 187 -53.78 1.01 -16.89
N LEU A 188 -53.94 2.10 -17.63
CA LEU A 188 -54.98 3.07 -17.37
C LEU A 188 -56.40 2.50 -17.62
N SER A 189 -56.50 1.40 -18.36
CA SER A 189 -57.77 0.68 -18.60
C SER A 189 -58.06 -0.37 -17.50
N GLY A 190 -57.17 -0.56 -16.53
CA GLY A 190 -57.30 -1.55 -15.45
C GLY A 190 -56.81 -2.96 -15.79
N ASN A 191 -56.20 -3.17 -16.95
CA ASN A 191 -55.62 -4.47 -17.32
C ASN A 191 -54.35 -4.72 -16.49
N THR A 192 -54.27 -5.88 -15.87
CA THR A 192 -53.14 -6.29 -15.01
C THR A 192 -52.09 -7.06 -15.83
N GLY A 193 -50.83 -6.61 -15.73
CA GLY A 193 -49.69 -7.33 -16.30
C GLY A 193 -49.31 -8.58 -15.52
N ALA A 194 -48.57 -9.47 -16.18
CA ALA A 194 -48.06 -10.66 -15.54
C ALA A 194 -46.92 -10.34 -14.55
N GLU A 195 -46.85 -11.05 -13.43
CA GLU A 195 -45.76 -10.90 -12.47
C GLU A 195 -44.39 -11.15 -13.16
N ASP A 196 -43.41 -10.26 -12.91
CA ASP A 196 -42.04 -10.38 -13.40
C ASP A 196 -41.08 -10.66 -12.24
N ARG A 197 -40.22 -11.67 -12.41
CA ARG A 197 -39.16 -12.09 -11.49
C ARG A 197 -37.81 -12.22 -12.19
N SER A 198 -37.67 -11.64 -13.35
CA SER A 198 -36.47 -11.81 -14.19
C SER A 198 -35.29 -10.92 -13.79
N HIS A 199 -35.51 -9.96 -12.90
CA HIS A 199 -34.53 -8.99 -12.48
C HIS A 199 -34.00 -9.28 -11.06
N SER A 200 -32.70 -9.03 -10.86
CA SER A 200 -32.07 -9.11 -9.55
C SER A 200 -30.96 -8.08 -9.41
N MET A 201 -30.68 -7.67 -8.19
CA MET A 201 -29.61 -6.73 -7.85
C MET A 201 -28.48 -7.48 -7.13
N PRO A 202 -27.22 -7.32 -7.55
CA PRO A 202 -26.06 -7.84 -6.83
C PRO A 202 -25.93 -7.19 -5.45
N ILE A 203 -25.58 -7.98 -4.44
CA ILE A 203 -25.25 -7.48 -3.11
C ILE A 203 -23.76 -7.22 -3.05
N THR A 204 -23.36 -6.06 -2.52
CA THR A 204 -21.94 -5.70 -2.34
C THR A 204 -21.25 -6.72 -1.45
N PRO A 205 -20.19 -7.39 -1.91
CA PRO A 205 -19.39 -8.30 -1.11
C PRO A 205 -18.51 -7.55 -0.13
N THR A 206 -17.97 -8.25 0.89
CA THR A 206 -17.01 -7.67 1.83
C THR A 206 -15.72 -8.47 1.85
N LEU A 207 -14.60 -7.76 2.04
CA LEU A 207 -13.30 -8.32 2.38
C LEU A 207 -12.89 -7.80 3.75
N ALA A 208 -12.20 -8.62 4.53
CA ALA A 208 -11.57 -8.20 5.77
C ALA A 208 -10.19 -8.87 5.87
N ILE A 209 -9.18 -8.11 6.28
CA ILE A 209 -7.82 -8.59 6.49
C ILE A 209 -7.65 -8.84 7.98
N THR A 210 -7.18 -10.04 8.36
CA THR A 210 -6.74 -10.30 9.73
C THR A 210 -5.54 -9.41 10.02
N PRO A 211 -5.48 -8.73 11.19
CA PRO A 211 -4.34 -7.90 11.52
C PRO A 211 -3.02 -8.65 11.34
N VAL A 212 -2.12 -8.10 10.53
CA VAL A 212 -0.80 -8.67 10.28
C VAL A 212 0.01 -8.53 11.56
N GLY A 213 0.51 -9.65 12.10
CA GLY A 213 1.37 -9.66 13.28
C GLY A 213 2.75 -9.02 13.02
N ASN A 214 3.67 -9.22 13.96
CA ASN A 214 5.05 -8.75 13.80
C ASN A 214 5.71 -9.45 12.60
N VAL A 215 6.28 -8.67 11.69
CA VAL A 215 7.05 -9.17 10.55
C VAL A 215 8.51 -8.80 10.78
N ASP A 216 9.36 -9.83 10.85
CA ASP A 216 10.79 -9.71 11.10
C ASP A 216 11.60 -10.68 10.24
N SER A 217 12.89 -10.81 10.50
CA SER A 217 13.79 -11.68 9.74
C SER A 217 13.38 -13.17 9.74
N SER A 218 12.51 -13.60 10.67
CA SER A 218 12.10 -15.01 10.79
C SER A 218 10.94 -15.37 9.84
N ASN A 219 10.12 -14.39 9.44
CA ASN A 219 8.92 -14.64 8.64
C ASN A 219 8.78 -13.77 7.38
N ALA A 220 9.64 -12.75 7.20
CA ALA A 220 9.59 -11.85 6.04
C ALA A 220 9.74 -12.55 4.68
N ALA A 221 10.51 -13.65 4.61
CA ALA A 221 10.71 -14.42 3.37
C ALA A 221 9.51 -15.30 2.99
N THR A 222 8.56 -15.52 3.91
CA THR A 222 7.41 -16.40 3.72
C THR A 222 6.13 -15.80 4.26
N LEU A 223 5.99 -14.48 4.16
CA LEU A 223 4.84 -13.75 4.69
C LEU A 223 3.55 -14.21 3.99
N GLN A 224 2.57 -14.60 4.76
CA GLN A 224 1.22 -14.91 4.31
C GLN A 224 0.22 -13.94 4.94
N ILE A 225 -0.71 -13.45 4.15
CA ILE A 225 -1.81 -12.61 4.60
C ILE A 225 -3.07 -13.47 4.67
N THR A 226 -3.82 -13.32 5.73
CA THR A 226 -5.06 -14.06 5.97
C THR A 226 -6.22 -13.10 6.16
N GLY A 227 -7.43 -13.60 5.93
CA GLY A 227 -8.61 -12.80 6.15
C GLY A 227 -9.89 -13.58 5.99
N THR A 228 -10.99 -12.83 5.99
CA THR A 228 -12.33 -13.33 5.76
C THR A 228 -13.04 -12.51 4.71
N SER A 229 -14.08 -13.04 4.14
CA SER A 229 -14.87 -12.36 3.12
C SER A 229 -16.32 -12.84 3.14
N SER A 230 -17.21 -12.08 2.53
CA SER A 230 -18.56 -12.53 2.23
C SER A 230 -18.77 -12.54 0.71
N ARG A 231 -19.49 -13.54 0.20
CA ARG A 231 -19.86 -13.66 -1.21
C ARG A 231 -18.71 -13.79 -2.21
N PHE A 232 -17.59 -14.39 -1.74
CA PHE A 232 -16.43 -14.71 -2.58
C PHE A 232 -16.11 -16.20 -2.64
N ASP A 233 -16.94 -17.06 -2.07
CA ASP A 233 -16.66 -18.51 -2.01
C ASP A 233 -16.24 -19.06 -3.37
N GLY A 234 -15.07 -19.71 -3.43
CA GLY A 234 -14.46 -20.25 -4.64
C GLY A 234 -13.82 -19.22 -5.57
N GLN A 235 -13.93 -17.92 -5.31
CA GLN A 235 -13.29 -16.87 -6.09
C GLN A 235 -11.85 -16.62 -5.63
N THR A 236 -11.06 -16.01 -6.50
CA THR A 236 -9.68 -15.60 -6.19
C THR A 236 -9.65 -14.15 -5.80
N VAL A 237 -8.95 -13.83 -4.69
CA VAL A 237 -8.57 -12.48 -4.31
C VAL A 237 -7.09 -12.27 -4.58
N SER A 238 -6.71 -11.08 -5.03
CA SER A 238 -5.33 -10.64 -5.17
C SER A 238 -4.88 -9.95 -3.90
N VAL A 239 -3.61 -10.12 -3.54
CA VAL A 239 -2.98 -9.49 -2.38
C VAL A 239 -1.74 -8.76 -2.86
N GLU A 240 -1.64 -7.48 -2.60
CA GLU A 240 -0.48 -6.65 -2.94
C GLU A 240 0.11 -6.03 -1.68
N ILE A 241 1.43 -5.98 -1.61
CA ILE A 241 2.17 -5.29 -0.54
C ILE A 241 2.90 -4.11 -1.17
N LYS A 242 2.76 -2.93 -0.58
CA LYS A 242 3.36 -1.67 -1.02
C LYS A 242 4.04 -0.98 0.16
N ALA A 243 5.10 -0.20 -0.07
CA ALA A 243 5.59 0.72 0.97
C ALA A 243 4.49 1.76 1.27
N GLN A 244 4.36 2.16 2.52
CA GLN A 244 3.33 3.13 2.93
C GLN A 244 3.45 4.44 2.13
N GLY A 245 2.34 4.86 1.51
CA GLY A 245 2.29 6.05 0.68
C GLY A 245 2.86 5.89 -0.73
N SER A 246 3.22 4.68 -1.14
CA SER A 246 3.67 4.34 -2.50
C SER A 246 2.60 3.54 -3.25
N GLU A 247 2.52 3.74 -4.55
CA GLU A 247 1.70 2.91 -5.44
C GLU A 247 2.49 1.73 -6.04
N THR A 248 3.80 1.66 -5.81
CA THR A 248 4.64 0.57 -6.34
C THR A 248 4.41 -0.71 -5.54
N VAL A 249 4.03 -1.77 -6.23
CA VAL A 249 3.90 -3.12 -5.64
C VAL A 249 5.29 -3.73 -5.47
N ILE A 250 5.63 -4.11 -4.24
CA ILE A 250 6.90 -4.76 -3.88
C ILE A 250 6.78 -6.28 -3.81
N ALA A 251 5.62 -6.78 -3.42
CA ALA A 251 5.30 -8.20 -3.45
C ALA A 251 3.82 -8.41 -3.76
N SER A 252 3.50 -9.49 -4.42
CA SER A 252 2.12 -9.85 -4.75
C SER A 252 1.84 -11.32 -4.54
N GLY A 253 0.61 -11.61 -4.19
CA GLY A 253 0.12 -12.96 -3.97
C GLY A 253 -1.36 -13.08 -4.34
N SER A 254 -1.89 -14.27 -4.18
CA SER A 254 -3.32 -14.54 -4.38
C SER A 254 -3.81 -15.58 -3.39
N ALA A 255 -5.12 -15.61 -3.17
CA ALA A 255 -5.77 -16.60 -2.36
C ALA A 255 -7.09 -17.06 -3.01
N THR A 256 -7.39 -18.35 -2.95
CA THR A 256 -8.74 -18.84 -3.25
C THR A 256 -9.55 -18.84 -1.95
N VAL A 257 -10.70 -18.16 -1.98
CA VAL A 257 -11.61 -18.09 -0.83
C VAL A 257 -12.26 -19.45 -0.61
N GLN A 258 -12.15 -19.96 0.60
CA GLN A 258 -12.76 -21.23 1.00
C GLN A 258 -14.26 -21.06 1.24
N SER A 259 -14.99 -22.18 1.25
CA SER A 259 -16.38 -22.20 1.71
C SER A 259 -16.45 -21.66 3.15
N GLY A 260 -17.31 -20.64 3.35
CA GLY A 260 -17.39 -19.91 4.62
C GLY A 260 -16.53 -18.65 4.69
N GLY A 261 -15.91 -18.25 3.56
CA GLY A 261 -15.31 -16.94 3.37
C GLY A 261 -13.87 -16.79 3.85
N ALA A 262 -13.24 -17.78 4.49
CA ALA A 262 -11.84 -17.69 4.92
C ALA A 262 -10.88 -17.78 3.73
N TRP A 263 -9.77 -17.01 3.78
CA TRP A 263 -8.74 -17.04 2.76
C TRP A 263 -7.34 -16.85 3.35
N THR A 264 -6.34 -17.44 2.69
CA THR A 264 -4.91 -17.30 3.02
C THR A 264 -4.13 -17.18 1.72
N SER A 265 -3.30 -16.15 1.61
CA SER A 265 -2.46 -15.94 0.42
C SER A 265 -1.37 -17.03 0.31
N ASN A 266 -0.85 -17.22 -0.89
CA ASN A 266 0.46 -17.84 -1.04
C ASN A 266 1.52 -17.00 -0.31
N ALA A 267 2.65 -17.63 0.00
CA ALA A 267 3.80 -16.95 0.63
C ALA A 267 4.37 -15.87 -0.30
N MET A 268 4.70 -14.73 0.28
CA MET A 268 5.34 -13.57 -0.38
C MET A 268 6.65 -13.26 0.33
N ASP A 269 7.69 -12.93 -0.43
CA ASP A 269 9.01 -12.60 0.11
C ASP A 269 9.21 -11.07 0.11
N ILE A 270 9.41 -10.51 1.30
CA ILE A 270 9.75 -9.10 1.54
C ILE A 270 11.01 -8.97 2.39
N SER A 271 11.81 -10.05 2.52
CA SER A 271 13.05 -10.03 3.33
C SER A 271 14.14 -9.11 2.77
N GLY A 272 14.05 -8.76 1.48
CA GLY A 272 14.93 -7.79 0.83
C GLY A 272 14.54 -6.33 1.04
N GLU A 273 13.43 -6.05 1.70
CA GLU A 273 12.92 -4.69 1.86
C GLU A 273 13.46 -4.03 3.14
N PRO A 274 13.62 -2.69 3.14
CA PRO A 274 14.01 -1.93 4.34
C PRO A 274 13.00 -2.07 5.47
N ASN A 275 13.44 -1.87 6.71
CA ASN A 275 12.54 -1.70 7.85
C ASN A 275 11.63 -0.48 7.62
N GLY A 276 10.36 -0.64 7.92
CA GLY A 276 9.38 0.43 7.71
C GLY A 276 7.95 -0.04 7.78
N THR A 277 7.02 0.88 7.49
CA THR A 277 5.60 0.57 7.42
C THR A 277 5.19 0.24 5.98
N TYR A 278 4.43 -0.82 5.84
CA TYR A 278 3.93 -1.34 4.58
C TYR A 278 2.40 -1.42 4.60
N THR A 279 1.78 -1.27 3.45
CA THR A 279 0.34 -1.41 3.26
C THR A 279 0.06 -2.70 2.50
N VAL A 280 -0.83 -3.53 3.04
CA VAL A 280 -1.44 -4.67 2.31
C VAL A 280 -2.72 -4.16 1.68
N VAL A 281 -2.91 -4.42 0.40
CA VAL A 281 -4.17 -4.18 -0.33
C VAL A 281 -4.67 -5.51 -0.86
N VAL A 282 -5.92 -5.82 -0.56
CA VAL A 282 -6.60 -7.03 -1.05
C VAL A 282 -7.76 -6.63 -1.92
N THR A 283 -7.82 -7.14 -3.14
CA THR A 283 -8.87 -6.85 -4.11
C THR A 283 -9.42 -8.15 -4.69
N GLY A 284 -10.72 -8.20 -4.86
CA GLY A 284 -11.37 -9.33 -5.50
C GLY A 284 -12.65 -8.93 -6.21
N THR A 285 -13.03 -9.71 -7.23
CA THR A 285 -14.31 -9.60 -7.93
C THR A 285 -15.09 -10.87 -7.71
N ASN A 286 -16.33 -10.77 -7.23
CA ASN A 286 -17.17 -11.94 -6.96
C ASN A 286 -17.84 -12.48 -8.23
N ALA A 287 -18.57 -13.58 -8.12
CA ALA A 287 -19.27 -14.21 -9.25
C ALA A 287 -20.40 -13.35 -9.85
N SER A 288 -20.82 -12.28 -9.19
CA SER A 288 -21.78 -11.28 -9.73
C SER A 288 -21.09 -10.06 -10.33
N ASN A 289 -19.77 -10.12 -10.60
CA ASN A 289 -18.94 -9.03 -11.13
C ASN A 289 -18.92 -7.76 -10.25
N VAL A 290 -19.08 -7.90 -8.93
CA VAL A 290 -18.91 -6.81 -7.97
C VAL A 290 -17.56 -6.92 -7.32
N GLU A 291 -16.79 -5.80 -7.38
CA GLU A 291 -15.46 -5.70 -6.76
C GLU A 291 -15.57 -5.25 -5.30
N ALA A 292 -14.66 -5.76 -4.47
CA ALA A 292 -14.38 -5.23 -3.14
C ALA A 292 -12.87 -5.09 -2.95
N THR A 293 -12.48 -4.07 -2.22
CA THR A 293 -11.08 -3.78 -1.86
C THR A 293 -11.02 -3.47 -0.37
N GLU A 294 -9.98 -4.00 0.29
CA GLU A 294 -9.69 -3.73 1.70
C GLU A 294 -8.19 -3.49 1.86
N SER A 295 -7.77 -2.69 2.85
CA SER A 295 -6.36 -2.43 3.10
C SER A 295 -6.06 -2.31 4.59
N THR A 296 -4.83 -2.69 4.97
CA THR A 296 -4.31 -2.53 6.33
C THR A 296 -2.81 -2.30 6.30
N ASN A 297 -2.25 -1.73 7.38
CA ASN A 297 -0.82 -1.51 7.51
C ASN A 297 -0.20 -2.52 8.47
N PHE A 298 1.09 -2.81 8.24
CA PHE A 298 1.95 -3.55 9.16
C PHE A 298 3.37 -2.97 9.16
N THR A 299 4.20 -3.38 10.13
CA THR A 299 5.59 -2.93 10.22
C THR A 299 6.54 -4.11 9.98
N LEU A 300 7.51 -3.92 9.07
CA LEU A 300 8.67 -4.79 8.90
C LEU A 300 9.79 -4.28 9.81
N ALA A 301 10.29 -5.13 10.71
CA ALA A 301 11.32 -4.80 11.70
C ALA A 301 12.40 -5.88 11.77
N GLN A 302 13.26 -5.97 10.75
CA GLN A 302 14.38 -6.90 10.70
C GLN A 302 15.53 -6.42 11.61
N ALA A 303 16.38 -7.35 12.08
CA ALA A 303 17.59 -7.01 12.83
C ALA A 303 18.50 -6.06 12.02
N LEU A 304 19.07 -5.05 12.67
CA LEU A 304 20.00 -4.11 12.03
C LEU A 304 21.40 -4.74 11.89
N PRO A 305 22.24 -4.29 10.94
CA PRO A 305 23.63 -4.71 10.86
C PRO A 305 24.43 -4.18 12.06
N THR A 306 25.42 -4.95 12.51
CA THR A 306 26.35 -4.56 13.60
C THR A 306 27.79 -4.76 13.20
N LEU A 307 28.69 -3.88 13.70
CA LEU A 307 30.14 -4.08 13.58
C LEU A 307 30.53 -5.21 14.55
N SER A 308 31.14 -6.27 14.02
CA SER A 308 31.58 -7.42 14.80
C SER A 308 33.02 -7.31 15.24
N ASN A 309 33.88 -6.69 14.42
CA ASN A 309 35.31 -6.55 14.71
C ASN A 309 35.93 -5.40 13.88
N ALA A 310 36.95 -4.75 14.46
CA ALA A 310 37.80 -3.81 13.74
C ALA A 310 39.28 -4.08 14.10
N THR A 311 40.14 -4.12 13.09
CA THR A 311 41.57 -4.35 13.25
C THR A 311 42.41 -3.36 12.46
N PHE A 312 43.63 -3.10 12.95
CA PHE A 312 44.60 -2.19 12.36
C PHE A 312 45.87 -2.97 11.97
N ASN A 313 46.45 -2.62 10.83
CA ASN A 313 47.73 -3.18 10.39
C ASN A 313 48.66 -2.06 9.86
N PRO A 314 49.78 -1.75 10.57
CA PRO A 314 50.21 -2.36 11.85
C PRO A 314 49.28 -2.02 13.01
N THR A 315 49.34 -2.80 14.10
CA THR A 315 48.49 -2.61 15.30
C THR A 315 48.73 -1.28 16.03
N HIS A 316 49.89 -0.66 15.80
CA HIS A 316 50.33 0.64 16.32
C HIS A 316 50.99 1.38 15.16
N GLN A 317 50.75 2.68 15.04
CA GLN A 317 51.36 3.48 13.99
C GLN A 317 51.66 4.91 14.46
N ALA A 318 52.74 5.49 13.90
CA ALA A 318 53.09 6.89 14.18
C ALA A 318 52.17 7.86 13.45
N GLU A 319 52.01 9.04 14.04
CA GLU A 319 51.31 10.17 13.37
C GLU A 319 51.90 10.46 11.99
N GLY A 320 51.04 10.82 11.05
CA GLY A 320 51.45 11.13 9.68
C GLY A 320 51.77 9.91 8.82
N GLN A 321 51.76 8.72 9.38
CA GLN A 321 51.98 7.46 8.66
C GLN A 321 50.65 6.78 8.31
N SER A 322 50.65 5.94 7.28
CA SER A 322 49.46 5.21 6.84
C SER A 322 49.26 3.92 7.66
N VAL A 323 48.00 3.64 7.98
CA VAL A 323 47.55 2.40 8.62
C VAL A 323 46.40 1.79 7.83
N ALA A 324 46.42 0.47 7.61
CA ALA A 324 45.29 -0.24 7.03
C ALA A 324 44.27 -0.59 8.12
N VAL A 325 43.01 -0.26 7.86
CA VAL A 325 41.87 -0.58 8.73
C VAL A 325 41.05 -1.68 8.07
N ARG A 326 40.66 -2.69 8.83
CA ARG A 326 39.80 -3.79 8.39
C ARG A 326 38.61 -3.91 9.35
N LEU A 327 37.41 -3.80 8.77
CA LEU A 327 36.13 -3.88 9.47
C LEU A 327 35.41 -5.17 9.11
N GLU A 328 34.81 -5.85 10.09
CA GLU A 328 34.01 -7.05 9.90
C GLU A 328 32.62 -6.81 10.49
N PHE A 329 31.57 -7.13 9.73
CA PHE A 329 30.18 -6.96 10.11
C PHE A 329 29.47 -8.32 10.20
N ASP A 330 28.41 -8.40 10.99
CA ASP A 330 27.57 -9.60 11.11
C ASP A 330 26.77 -9.91 9.83
N LYS A 331 26.51 -8.87 9.01
CA LYS A 331 25.77 -8.96 7.73
C LYS A 331 26.58 -8.41 6.56
N ALA A 332 26.22 -8.84 5.35
CA ALA A 332 26.71 -8.25 4.11
C ALA A 332 26.18 -6.82 3.97
N LEU A 333 27.07 -5.87 3.59
CA LEU A 333 26.73 -4.47 3.46
C LEU A 333 26.77 -3.99 2.00
N GLN A 334 25.93 -3.00 1.69
CA GLN A 334 26.01 -2.22 0.45
C GLN A 334 26.83 -0.94 0.61
N ALA A 335 26.90 -0.37 1.83
CA ALA A 335 27.62 0.85 2.14
C ALA A 335 28.22 0.80 3.55
N ALA A 336 29.36 1.47 3.77
CA ALA A 336 29.93 1.74 5.08
C ALA A 336 30.80 2.99 5.02
N SER A 337 30.82 3.77 6.12
CA SER A 337 31.69 4.91 6.33
C SER A 337 32.47 4.74 7.62
N ALA A 338 33.73 5.19 7.66
CA ALA A 338 34.50 5.23 8.89
C ALA A 338 35.46 6.41 8.92
N GLU A 339 35.83 6.81 10.14
CA GLU A 339 36.78 7.87 10.42
C GLU A 339 37.76 7.42 11.52
N LEU A 340 39.05 7.74 11.38
CA LEU A 340 40.06 7.55 12.41
C LEU A 340 40.46 8.92 12.95
N GLY A 341 40.11 9.24 14.18
CA GLY A 341 40.38 10.57 14.76
C GLY A 341 39.82 11.73 13.93
N GLY A 342 38.67 11.57 13.27
CA GLY A 342 38.04 12.55 12.39
C GLY A 342 38.58 12.56 10.96
N SER A 343 39.62 11.75 10.64
CA SER A 343 40.11 11.58 9.27
C SER A 343 39.31 10.49 8.55
N ALA A 344 38.61 10.81 7.46
CA ALA A 344 37.79 9.88 6.70
C ALA A 344 38.63 8.74 6.09
N ILE A 345 38.11 7.52 6.19
CA ILE A 345 38.73 6.31 5.62
C ILE A 345 38.00 5.99 4.31
N THR A 346 38.74 5.90 3.21
CA THR A 346 38.18 5.42 1.95
C THR A 346 38.04 3.89 2.00
N LEU A 347 36.88 3.43 2.41
CA LEU A 347 36.59 2.01 2.55
C LEU A 347 36.26 1.35 1.21
N THR A 348 36.78 0.14 1.01
CA THR A 348 36.52 -0.71 -0.14
C THR A 348 35.99 -2.05 0.34
N LYS A 349 34.88 -2.48 -0.24
CA LYS A 349 34.29 -3.81 0.02
C LYS A 349 35.18 -4.91 -0.57
N THR A 350 35.48 -5.95 0.21
CA THR A 350 36.22 -7.13 -0.27
C THR A 350 35.30 -8.11 -1.03
N ALA A 351 35.83 -9.26 -1.45
CA ALA A 351 35.01 -10.32 -2.04
C ALA A 351 33.94 -10.85 -1.07
N ASP A 352 34.22 -10.82 0.24
CA ASP A 352 33.20 -11.00 1.28
C ASP A 352 32.55 -9.66 1.61
N ALA A 353 31.30 -9.50 1.26
CA ALA A 353 30.55 -8.26 1.50
C ALA A 353 30.37 -7.89 2.98
N LYS A 354 30.74 -8.79 3.91
CA LYS A 354 30.81 -8.52 5.35
C LYS A 354 32.12 -7.87 5.77
N VAL A 355 33.12 -7.81 4.89
CA VAL A 355 34.46 -7.32 5.21
C VAL A 355 34.78 -6.10 4.33
N TRP A 356 35.19 -5.02 5.00
CA TRP A 356 35.58 -3.76 4.37
C TRP A 356 36.99 -3.37 4.81
N THR A 357 37.79 -2.82 3.90
CA THR A 357 39.16 -2.38 4.18
C THR A 357 39.41 -1.00 3.62
N GLY A 358 40.32 -0.27 4.22
CA GLY A 358 40.76 1.03 3.74
C GLY A 358 42.00 1.50 4.45
N ASP A 359 42.75 2.40 3.82
CA ASP A 359 43.93 3.02 4.38
C ASP A 359 43.61 4.45 4.84
N VAL A 360 44.25 4.86 5.93
CA VAL A 360 44.14 6.22 6.45
C VAL A 360 45.46 6.67 7.06
N VAL A 361 45.77 7.96 6.92
CA VAL A 361 46.91 8.56 7.63
C VAL A 361 46.50 8.87 9.06
N VAL A 362 47.33 8.41 10.02
CA VAL A 362 47.09 8.66 11.46
C VAL A 362 47.13 10.14 11.73
N PRO A 363 46.05 10.75 12.24
CA PRO A 363 46.00 12.17 12.52
C PRO A 363 46.86 12.55 13.72
N VAL A 364 47.18 13.82 13.83
CA VAL A 364 47.85 14.40 15.02
C VAL A 364 46.88 14.32 16.20
N SER A 365 47.37 13.79 17.34
CA SER A 365 46.59 13.65 18.57
C SER A 365 47.50 13.84 19.80
N SER A 366 46.97 14.45 20.84
CA SER A 366 47.66 14.50 22.17
C SER A 366 47.45 13.24 22.97
N GLU A 367 46.54 12.36 22.55
CA GLU A 367 46.13 11.16 23.30
C GLU A 367 47.03 9.96 23.01
N LEU A 368 46.99 8.94 23.84
CA LEU A 368 47.70 7.67 23.63
C LEU A 368 47.14 6.85 22.47
N THR A 369 45.88 7.05 22.18
CA THR A 369 45.15 6.35 21.11
C THR A 369 44.42 7.32 20.21
N VAL A 370 44.10 6.88 19.01
CA VAL A 370 43.16 7.54 18.12
C VAL A 370 41.92 6.67 17.94
N GLY A 371 40.73 7.26 18.21
CA GLY A 371 39.44 6.56 18.12
C GLY A 371 39.02 6.29 16.69
N LEU A 372 38.44 5.11 16.45
CA LEU A 372 37.77 4.76 15.21
C LEU A 372 36.25 4.98 15.41
N VAL A 373 35.63 5.67 14.46
CA VAL A 373 34.17 5.82 14.38
C VAL A 373 33.71 5.16 13.08
N VAL A 374 32.79 4.19 13.21
CA VAL A 374 32.16 3.52 12.06
C VAL A 374 30.69 3.89 12.03
N LYS A 375 30.21 4.46 10.92
CA LYS A 375 28.86 5.02 10.79
C LYS A 375 28.31 4.81 9.38
N ASP A 376 27.01 5.10 9.22
CA ASP A 376 26.31 5.06 7.92
C ASP A 376 26.48 3.73 7.19
N TYR A 377 26.63 2.62 7.93
CA TYR A 377 26.76 1.32 7.29
C TYR A 377 25.39 0.66 7.15
N GLN A 378 25.11 0.19 5.92
CA GLN A 378 23.81 -0.33 5.53
C GLN A 378 23.92 -1.77 5.02
N ASP A 379 23.00 -2.64 5.46
CA ASP A 379 22.85 -3.98 4.89
C ASP A 379 22.27 -3.93 3.46
N LEU A 380 22.14 -5.08 2.81
CA LEU A 380 21.65 -5.17 1.44
C LEU A 380 20.17 -4.78 1.31
N SER A 381 19.41 -4.80 2.40
CA SER A 381 18.02 -4.35 2.48
C SER A 381 17.89 -2.84 2.77
N GLY A 382 19.00 -2.12 2.96
CA GLY A 382 19.01 -0.68 3.26
C GLY A 382 18.83 -0.32 4.73
N ASN A 383 18.82 -1.28 5.65
CA ASN A 383 18.76 -1.00 7.09
C ASN A 383 20.10 -0.48 7.58
N THR A 384 20.10 0.65 8.31
CA THR A 384 21.31 1.31 8.82
C THR A 384 21.64 0.82 10.22
N GLY A 385 22.89 0.41 10.45
CA GLY A 385 23.41 0.07 11.78
C GLY A 385 23.66 1.30 12.63
N ALA A 386 23.75 1.09 13.95
CA ALA A 386 24.10 2.14 14.89
C ALA A 386 25.58 2.51 14.80
N GLU A 387 25.92 3.80 14.98
CA GLU A 387 27.31 4.24 15.05
C GLU A 387 28.08 3.47 16.12
N ASP A 388 29.30 3.01 15.78
CA ASP A 388 30.22 2.32 16.69
C ASP A 388 31.50 3.14 16.85
N SER A 389 31.89 3.43 18.08
CA SER A 389 33.11 4.14 18.46
C SER A 389 33.90 3.41 19.55
N THR A 390 33.70 2.08 19.65
CA THR A 390 34.33 1.25 20.70
C THR A 390 35.77 0.90 20.42
N TYR A 391 36.24 1.06 19.18
CA TYR A 391 37.60 0.69 18.78
C TYR A 391 38.52 1.92 18.73
N SER A 392 39.77 1.70 19.11
CA SER A 392 40.82 2.71 19.00
C SER A 392 42.17 2.06 18.67
N MET A 393 43.06 2.81 18.04
CA MET A 393 44.41 2.38 17.70
C MET A 393 45.43 3.13 18.55
N PRO A 394 46.37 2.43 19.21
CA PRO A 394 47.48 3.07 19.90
C PRO A 394 48.42 3.80 18.91
N ILE A 395 48.87 4.99 19.31
CA ILE A 395 49.85 5.76 18.54
C ILE A 395 51.24 5.44 19.07
N ILE A 396 52.22 5.26 18.15
CA ILE A 396 53.62 5.07 18.54
C ILE A 396 54.13 6.30 19.26
N PRO A 397 54.62 6.15 20.50
CA PRO A 397 55.20 7.24 21.28
C PRO A 397 56.54 7.69 20.70
N THR A 398 56.98 8.88 21.09
CA THR A 398 58.32 9.36 20.68
C THR A 398 59.22 9.60 21.87
N ILE A 399 60.51 9.43 21.70
CA ILE A 399 61.57 9.75 22.65
C ILE A 399 62.54 10.73 22.00
N THR A 400 63.04 11.69 22.75
CA THR A 400 64.15 12.55 22.29
C THR A 400 65.25 12.47 23.34
N ILE A 401 66.50 12.57 22.89
CA ILE A 401 67.68 12.75 23.75
C ILE A 401 68.11 14.21 23.62
N GLY A 402 68.25 14.89 24.72
CA GLY A 402 68.79 16.24 24.74
C GLY A 402 70.24 16.29 24.33
N THR A 403 70.74 17.46 24.02
CA THR A 403 72.14 17.68 23.65
C THR A 403 73.03 17.28 24.84
N ILE A 404 73.96 16.37 24.61
CA ILE A 404 74.98 16.00 25.58
C ILE A 404 76.27 16.75 25.22
N SER A 405 76.81 17.55 26.16
CA SER A 405 78.10 18.20 25.98
C SER A 405 79.24 17.23 26.12
N ASP A 406 80.36 17.46 25.46
CA ASP A 406 81.58 16.67 25.63
C ASP A 406 81.97 16.64 27.12
N VAL A 407 82.32 15.43 27.61
CA VAL A 407 82.66 15.17 28.99
C VAL A 407 84.16 14.95 29.13
N SER A 408 84.78 15.71 30.03
CA SER A 408 86.23 15.61 30.29
C SER A 408 86.48 15.64 31.82
N GLY A 409 87.22 14.65 32.33
CA GLY A 409 87.58 14.56 33.74
C GLY A 409 86.45 14.17 34.67
N ASN A 410 85.36 13.69 34.17
CA ASN A 410 84.22 13.18 34.92
C ASN A 410 83.76 11.84 34.33
N THR A 411 83.48 10.86 35.19
CA THR A 411 83.03 9.53 34.75
C THR A 411 81.50 9.43 34.75
N THR A 412 80.78 10.36 35.35
CA THR A 412 79.31 10.36 35.36
C THR A 412 78.80 11.46 34.42
N VAL A 413 77.86 11.08 33.53
CA VAL A 413 77.20 11.98 32.63
C VAL A 413 75.70 12.01 32.90
N THR A 414 75.12 13.19 33.03
CA THR A 414 73.67 13.35 33.12
C THR A 414 73.09 13.43 31.71
N ILE A 415 72.22 12.52 31.36
CA ILE A 415 71.50 12.47 30.09
C ILE A 415 70.04 12.82 30.39
N ASN A 416 69.46 13.68 29.58
CA ASN A 416 68.07 14.06 29.71
C ASN A 416 67.38 13.99 28.34
N GLY A 417 66.06 14.05 28.36
CA GLY A 417 65.28 14.09 27.14
C GLY A 417 63.81 14.32 27.38
N THR A 418 63.01 14.22 26.34
CA THR A 418 61.57 14.34 26.43
C THR A 418 60.87 13.15 25.76
N THR A 419 59.64 12.93 26.11
CA THR A 419 58.76 11.93 25.51
C THR A 419 57.44 12.53 25.13
N THR A 420 56.77 11.90 24.18
CA THR A 420 55.34 12.08 23.92
C THR A 420 54.65 10.75 24.04
N ARG A 421 53.41 10.73 24.58
CA ARG A 421 52.58 9.53 24.77
C ARG A 421 53.22 8.45 25.67
N PHE A 422 54.00 8.89 26.62
CA PHE A 422 54.39 8.12 27.80
C PHE A 422 53.68 8.70 29.00
N GLU A 423 53.24 7.84 29.88
CA GLU A 423 52.67 8.27 31.17
C GLU A 423 53.79 8.47 32.21
N ALA A 424 53.54 9.32 33.21
CA ALA A 424 54.47 9.48 34.30
C ALA A 424 54.68 8.15 35.06
N GLY A 425 55.93 7.81 35.31
CA GLY A 425 56.31 6.53 35.91
C GLY A 425 56.72 5.42 34.93
N GLU A 426 56.47 5.60 33.62
CA GLU A 426 56.97 4.68 32.60
C GLU A 426 58.47 4.79 32.43
N THR A 427 59.11 3.72 31.92
CA THR A 427 60.55 3.59 31.89
C THR A 427 61.12 3.73 30.48
N ILE A 428 62.17 4.57 30.34
CA ILE A 428 63.01 4.69 29.17
C ILE A 428 64.27 3.87 29.45
N ALA A 429 64.58 2.90 28.58
CA ALA A 429 65.82 2.15 28.61
C ALA A 429 66.90 2.91 27.85
N LEU A 430 68.11 2.98 28.46
CA LEU A 430 69.27 3.64 27.85
C LEU A 430 70.43 2.65 27.70
N LYS A 431 71.18 2.87 26.63
CA LYS A 431 72.42 2.13 26.33
C LYS A 431 73.47 3.09 25.82
N ALA A 432 74.58 3.28 26.57
CA ALA A 432 75.79 4.00 26.11
C ALA A 432 76.84 3.00 25.60
N VAL A 433 77.39 3.25 24.41
CA VAL A 433 78.30 2.35 23.70
C VAL A 433 79.55 3.12 23.25
N ASP A 434 80.74 2.64 23.56
CA ASP A 434 82.01 3.20 23.06
C ASP A 434 82.43 2.59 21.67
N THR A 435 83.55 3.02 21.13
CA THR A 435 84.07 2.57 19.86
C THR A 435 84.49 1.09 19.83
N ASP A 436 84.74 0.47 20.98
CA ASP A 436 85.12 -0.96 21.13
C ASP A 436 83.90 -1.82 21.44
N SER A 437 82.70 -1.25 21.39
CA SER A 437 81.46 -1.94 21.67
C SER A 437 81.26 -2.32 23.12
N LEU A 438 81.95 -1.70 24.07
CA LEU A 438 81.60 -1.81 25.49
C LEU A 438 80.33 -1.04 25.76
N VAL A 439 79.55 -1.55 26.70
CA VAL A 439 78.16 -1.08 26.94
C VAL A 439 77.96 -0.75 28.42
N VAL A 440 77.34 0.41 28.67
CA VAL A 440 76.73 0.80 29.93
C VAL A 440 75.21 0.89 29.72
N LEU A 441 74.45 0.22 30.58
CA LEU A 441 72.98 0.26 30.59
C LEU A 441 72.51 1.18 31.70
N GLY A 442 71.39 1.87 31.42
CA GLY A 442 70.68 2.68 32.38
C GLY A 442 69.17 2.70 32.11
N SER A 443 68.47 3.30 33.02
CA SER A 443 67.02 3.53 32.83
C SER A 443 66.63 4.85 33.46
N ALA A 444 65.71 5.54 32.80
CA ALA A 444 65.10 6.76 33.31
C ALA A 444 63.60 6.58 33.54
N THR A 445 63.03 7.27 34.47
CA THR A 445 61.58 7.33 34.69
C THR A 445 61.02 8.61 34.07
N VAL A 446 59.95 8.48 33.30
CA VAL A 446 59.26 9.63 32.69
C VAL A 446 58.54 10.43 33.82
N LEU A 447 58.77 11.73 33.83
CA LEU A 447 58.10 12.65 34.76
C LEU A 447 56.74 13.13 34.25
N VAL A 448 55.95 13.81 35.11
CA VAL A 448 54.58 14.27 34.78
C VAL A 448 54.56 15.23 33.59
N ASP A 449 55.66 15.96 33.34
CA ASP A 449 55.82 16.90 32.24
C ASP A 449 56.36 16.26 30.95
N GLY A 450 56.53 14.95 30.93
CA GLY A 450 57.06 14.20 29.78
C GLY A 450 58.59 14.28 29.66
N THR A 451 59.30 14.88 30.61
CA THR A 451 60.78 14.89 30.66
C THR A 451 61.29 13.65 31.36
N TRP A 452 62.54 13.33 31.08
CA TRP A 452 63.25 12.25 31.78
C TRP A 452 64.73 12.64 31.95
N THR A 453 65.37 12.11 33.00
CA THR A 453 66.80 12.33 33.24
C THR A 453 67.42 11.07 33.91
N VAL A 454 68.68 10.82 33.62
CA VAL A 454 69.44 9.72 34.24
C VAL A 454 70.92 10.09 34.29
N ASP A 455 71.59 9.66 35.35
CA ASP A 455 73.03 9.70 35.47
C ASP A 455 73.62 8.33 35.09
N LEU A 456 74.53 8.31 34.10
CA LEU A 456 75.24 7.11 33.67
C LEU A 456 76.70 7.20 34.10
N ASP A 457 77.22 6.14 34.75
CA ASP A 457 78.64 5.99 35.09
C ASP A 457 79.37 5.34 33.88
N LEU A 458 80.14 6.13 33.17
CA LEU A 458 80.88 5.75 32.00
C LEU A 458 82.31 5.24 32.31
N SER A 459 82.65 5.05 33.60
CA SER A 459 84.00 4.68 34.02
C SER A 459 84.57 3.39 33.37
N THR A 460 83.70 2.52 32.88
CA THR A 460 84.10 1.28 32.18
C THR A 460 84.23 1.44 30.66
N LEU A 461 83.85 2.56 30.10
CA LEU A 461 83.96 2.87 28.68
C LEU A 461 85.30 3.48 28.35
N LYS A 462 85.76 3.32 27.13
CA LYS A 462 86.96 3.95 26.62
C LYS A 462 86.73 5.42 26.31
N ASP A 463 87.79 6.22 26.46
CA ASP A 463 87.85 7.57 25.99
C ASP A 463 87.65 7.61 24.44
N GLY A 464 86.83 8.50 23.96
CA GLY A 464 86.48 8.66 22.57
C GLY A 464 84.99 9.00 22.36
N VAL A 465 84.49 8.70 21.20
CA VAL A 465 83.09 8.91 20.84
C VAL A 465 82.21 7.88 21.54
N ILE A 466 81.25 8.35 22.34
CA ILE A 466 80.18 7.50 22.95
C ILE A 466 78.91 7.74 22.20
N THR A 467 78.18 6.65 21.81
CA THR A 467 76.85 6.71 21.26
C THR A 467 75.84 6.27 22.35
N VAL A 468 74.88 7.14 22.63
CA VAL A 468 73.76 6.84 23.55
C VAL A 468 72.52 6.54 22.75
N TYR A 469 71.92 5.40 23.06
CA TYR A 469 70.62 4.97 22.54
C TYR A 469 69.59 5.08 23.65
N ALA A 470 68.35 5.47 23.27
CA ALA A 470 67.19 5.43 24.14
C ALA A 470 66.01 4.79 23.42
N ASN A 471 65.32 3.91 24.12
CA ASN A 471 64.09 3.28 23.67
C ASN A 471 63.14 3.01 24.84
N GLY A 472 61.86 2.71 24.53
CA GLY A 472 60.85 2.41 25.52
C GLY A 472 59.51 2.05 24.88
N ALA A 473 58.63 1.46 25.66
CA ALA A 473 57.23 1.23 25.28
C ALA A 473 56.32 1.85 26.32
N ASN A 474 55.20 2.42 25.88
CA ASN A 474 54.20 2.95 26.79
C ASN A 474 53.26 1.87 27.34
N SER A 475 52.33 2.23 28.21
CA SER A 475 51.36 1.35 28.85
C SER A 475 50.48 0.54 27.87
N LEU A 476 50.36 0.99 26.62
CA LEU A 476 49.64 0.31 25.55
C LEU A 476 50.55 -0.62 24.71
N PHE A 477 51.81 -0.87 25.21
CA PHE A 477 52.83 -1.66 24.52
C PHE A 477 53.24 -1.16 23.12
N ALA A 478 52.93 0.10 22.79
CA ALA A 478 53.46 0.75 21.64
C ALA A 478 54.92 1.16 21.89
N THR A 479 55.87 0.63 21.10
CA THR A 479 57.30 0.86 21.24
C THR A 479 57.71 2.09 20.45
N ALA A 480 58.41 3.03 21.08
CA ALA A 480 59.05 4.16 20.41
C ALA A 480 60.21 3.68 19.55
N ASP A 481 60.46 4.32 18.40
CA ASP A 481 61.66 4.11 17.65
C ASP A 481 62.88 4.41 18.49
N GLU A 482 63.93 3.58 18.38
CA GLU A 482 65.20 3.83 19.05
C GLU A 482 65.86 5.10 18.52
N VAL A 483 66.13 6.02 19.40
CA VAL A 483 66.84 7.28 19.08
C VAL A 483 68.26 7.22 19.61
N ASN A 484 69.19 7.91 18.96
CA ASN A 484 70.57 7.99 19.42
C ASN A 484 71.16 9.41 19.26
N THR A 485 72.23 9.63 20.02
CA THR A 485 73.07 10.82 19.94
C THR A 485 74.50 10.48 20.30
N THR A 486 75.48 11.30 19.95
CA THR A 486 76.88 11.08 20.24
C THR A 486 77.50 12.30 20.93
N PHE A 487 78.51 12.02 21.75
CA PHE A 487 79.36 13.03 22.40
C PHE A 487 80.78 12.49 22.59
N ASN A 488 81.77 13.39 22.81
CA ASN A 488 83.12 12.94 23.14
C ASN A 488 83.26 12.78 24.65
N TYR A 489 83.89 11.67 25.04
CA TYR A 489 84.14 11.31 26.44
C TYR A 489 85.64 11.20 26.66
N SER A 490 86.16 11.81 27.76
CA SER A 490 87.52 11.60 28.25
C SER A 490 87.49 11.47 29.77
N SER A 491 87.97 10.39 30.30
CA SER A 491 88.08 10.10 31.73
C SER A 491 89.09 11.01 32.44
N THR A 492 89.98 11.65 31.68
CA THR A 492 91.01 12.53 32.18
C THR A 492 90.73 13.99 31.83
N THR A 493 90.94 14.91 32.79
CA THR A 493 90.88 16.35 32.50
C THR A 493 92.00 16.70 31.55
N ALA A 494 91.69 17.29 30.40
CA ALA A 494 92.72 17.84 29.51
C ALA A 494 93.60 18.80 30.35
N LEU A 495 94.87 18.51 30.49
CA LEU A 495 95.83 19.40 31.12
C LEU A 495 95.87 20.69 30.26
N VAL A 496 95.25 21.73 30.79
CA VAL A 496 95.47 23.07 30.27
C VAL A 496 96.92 23.38 30.63
N VAL A 497 97.84 23.10 29.72
CA VAL A 497 99.22 23.60 29.85
C VAL A 497 99.11 25.12 29.70
N PRO A 498 99.41 25.92 30.78
CA PRO A 498 99.33 27.34 30.66
C PRO A 498 100.34 27.75 29.59
N SER A 499 99.99 28.68 28.72
CA SER A 499 100.83 29.28 27.69
C SER A 499 102.14 30.00 28.20
N TYR A 500 102.56 29.66 29.39
CA TYR A 500 103.78 30.11 30.05
C TYR A 500 105.05 29.46 29.51
N TRP A 501 105.01 28.37 28.85
CA TRP A 501 106.22 27.69 28.32
C TRP A 501 106.67 28.24 26.95
N GLU A 502 105.90 28.94 26.21
CA GLU A 502 106.32 29.53 24.93
C GLU A 502 107.20 30.84 25.05
N ARG A 503 107.38 31.38 26.28
CA ARG A 503 108.25 32.54 26.48
C ARG A 503 109.68 32.22 26.91
N TYR A 504 110.10 30.98 27.11
CA TYR A 504 111.44 30.56 27.54
C TYR A 504 112.32 29.96 26.44
N SER A 505 111.89 29.83 25.24
CA SER A 505 112.72 29.32 24.11
C SER A 505 113.36 30.42 23.22
N ALA A 506 113.22 31.72 23.59
CA ALA A 506 113.64 32.83 22.75
C ALA A 506 114.88 33.60 23.24
N GLU A 507 115.53 33.23 24.37
CA GLU A 507 116.73 33.86 24.83
C GLU A 507 117.83 32.90 25.20
N LEU A 508 118.56 32.35 24.22
CA LEU A 508 119.91 31.86 24.42
C LEU A 508 120.91 32.71 23.54
N PRO A 509 121.82 33.44 24.17
CA PRO A 509 122.77 34.27 23.40
C PRO A 509 123.79 33.39 22.75
N SER A 510 124.05 33.64 21.52
CA SER A 510 125.18 33.02 20.75
C SER A 510 126.55 33.42 21.38
N GLN A 511 127.27 32.45 21.90
CA GLN A 511 128.67 32.66 22.18
C GLN A 511 129.48 32.29 20.93
N LYS A 512 130.21 33.28 20.46
CA LYS A 512 131.30 33.19 19.50
C LYS A 512 132.49 32.49 20.18
N ALA A 513 133.03 31.47 19.58
CA ALA A 513 134.36 31.05 19.92
C ALA A 513 135.40 31.72 19.05
N ALA A 514 136.40 32.06 19.65
CA ALA A 514 137.65 32.50 19.04
C ALA A 514 138.51 31.33 18.65
#